data_ed5f9faa57c8b9d65c63449a538a3e46
#
_entry.id   ed5f9faa57c8b9d65c63449a538a3e46
#
_cell.length_a   1.000
_cell.length_b   1.000
_cell.length_c   1.000
_cell.angle_alpha   90.00
_cell.angle_beta   90.00
_cell.angle_gamma   90.00
#
_symmetry.space_group_name_H-M   'P 1'
#
loop_
_entity.id
_entity.type
_entity.pdbx_description
1 polymer ?
#
loop_
_entity_poly.entity_id
_entity_poly.type
_entity_poly.pdbx_seq_one_letter_code
_entity_poly.pdbx_strand_id
1 'polypeptide(L)'
;ACAMEGAHRTWLLDDGADPSLAALASRLGAGYLTREDRTDAKAGNLNAALARTDGDIVVIFDIDHVPAADFLSRTLGYFNDPQVGFVQVMLTFANQRQSWVASAAAETALDFYNPTSLGMDGMGGVTLMGSNALIRRTALESINGYQPGLAEDLATSLQLQAAGWRSVYVPHPLAPGLAPPDLMAWFVQQFKWARGVFELLLTAFPRVFHKLTWGQRLSYSVRTTKYWIGPVVAFHLLATILILIFGGFELRAAFHDYLRHIMPLVVADATIRYAALKVWRPPSTHSISFLRAVILVYSTWPTYTLAWFMALTRIP
;
A
#
# COMPACT_ATOMS: atom_id res chain seq x y z
N ALA A 1 2.45 20.48 -2.42
CA ALA A 1 2.75 20.56 -0.98
C ALA A 1 2.94 22.02 -0.53
N CYS A 2 3.71 22.84 -1.25
CA CYS A 2 3.98 24.25 -0.86
C CYS A 2 2.72 25.11 -0.68
N ALA A 3 1.59 24.74 -1.26
CA ALA A 3 0.33 25.47 -1.18
C ALA A 3 -0.59 25.01 -0.02
N MET A 4 -0.15 24.11 0.83
CA MET A 4 -0.92 23.73 2.01
C MET A 4 -0.99 24.88 3.01
N GLU A 5 -2.14 25.03 3.65
CA GLU A 5 -2.35 26.02 4.71
C GLU A 5 -1.73 25.54 6.02
N GLY A 6 -1.25 26.50 6.83
CA GLY A 6 -0.59 26.24 8.11
C GLY A 6 0.95 26.29 8.04
N ALA A 7 1.57 26.41 9.21
CA ALA A 7 3.02 26.53 9.30
C ALA A 7 3.70 25.19 8.96
N HIS A 8 4.43 25.16 7.86
CA HIS A 8 5.19 23.98 7.42
C HIS A 8 6.40 24.37 6.57
N ARG A 9 7.31 23.43 6.40
CA ARG A 9 8.43 23.51 5.45
C ARG A 9 8.36 22.33 4.49
N THR A 10 8.41 22.64 3.20
CA THR A 10 8.39 21.61 2.13
C THR A 10 9.81 21.35 1.63
N TRP A 11 10.16 20.10 1.45
CA TRP A 11 11.44 19.65 0.94
C TRP A 11 11.23 18.75 -0.27
N LEU A 12 11.95 19.03 -1.35
CA LEU A 12 12.08 18.14 -2.49
C LEU A 12 13.32 17.28 -2.30
N LEU A 13 13.12 15.96 -2.21
CA LEU A 13 14.18 14.98 -2.05
C LEU A 13 14.50 14.36 -3.40
N ASP A 14 15.71 14.59 -3.91
CA ASP A 14 16.09 14.17 -5.27
C ASP A 14 17.40 13.38 -5.27
N ASP A 15 17.31 12.06 -5.48
CA ASP A 15 18.47 11.19 -5.67
C ASP A 15 19.12 11.37 -7.06
N GLY A 16 18.43 12.04 -8.00
CA GLY A 16 18.94 12.36 -9.33
C GLY A 16 19.95 13.51 -9.36
N ALA A 17 19.87 14.39 -8.35
CA ALA A 17 20.64 15.64 -8.28
C ALA A 17 20.47 16.53 -9.52
N ASP A 18 19.23 16.67 -10.00
CA ASP A 18 18.91 17.44 -11.21
C ASP A 18 18.88 18.96 -10.89
N PRO A 19 19.74 19.77 -11.51
CA PRO A 19 19.76 21.21 -11.29
C PRO A 19 18.43 21.91 -11.66
N SER A 20 17.68 21.36 -12.61
CA SER A 20 16.36 21.91 -13.00
C SER A 20 15.34 21.76 -11.89
N LEU A 21 15.35 20.64 -11.17
CA LEU A 21 14.51 20.39 -10.00
C LEU A 21 14.92 21.27 -8.80
N ALA A 22 16.23 21.49 -8.59
CA ALA A 22 16.69 22.43 -7.59
C ALA A 22 16.20 23.87 -7.86
N ALA A 23 16.28 24.33 -9.11
CA ALA A 23 15.77 25.63 -9.52
C ALA A 23 14.24 25.73 -9.36
N LEU A 24 13.51 24.63 -9.67
CA LEU A 24 12.05 24.56 -9.48
C LEU A 24 11.68 24.65 -8.00
N ALA A 25 12.34 23.87 -7.14
CA ALA A 25 12.11 23.88 -5.70
C ALA A 25 12.30 25.30 -5.12
N SER A 26 13.40 25.97 -5.48
CA SER A 26 13.66 27.35 -5.07
C SER A 26 12.55 28.33 -5.50
N ARG A 27 12.08 28.23 -6.76
CA ARG A 27 10.98 29.08 -7.26
C ARG A 27 9.67 28.88 -6.52
N LEU A 28 9.44 27.66 -6.02
CA LEU A 28 8.22 27.29 -5.28
C LEU A 28 8.36 27.51 -3.77
N GLY A 29 9.51 28.01 -3.28
CA GLY A 29 9.76 28.20 -1.86
C GLY A 29 9.98 26.88 -1.10
N ALA A 30 10.31 25.79 -1.80
CA ALA A 30 10.69 24.52 -1.20
C ALA A 30 12.20 24.43 -1.00
N GLY A 31 12.63 23.77 0.08
CA GLY A 31 14.01 23.31 0.21
C GLY A 31 14.32 22.17 -0.78
N TYR A 32 15.59 22.00 -1.10
CA TYR A 32 16.07 20.95 -1.99
C TYR A 32 17.17 20.15 -1.31
N LEU A 33 17.02 18.83 -1.26
CA LEU A 33 17.99 17.94 -0.65
C LEU A 33 18.39 16.84 -1.63
N THR A 34 19.71 16.65 -1.76
CA THR A 34 20.30 15.50 -2.47
C THR A 34 21.23 14.73 -1.54
N ARG A 35 21.62 13.54 -1.95
CA ARG A 35 22.61 12.71 -1.25
C ARG A 35 23.53 12.01 -2.26
N GLU A 36 24.73 11.68 -1.84
CA GLU A 36 25.69 10.91 -2.65
C GLU A 36 25.41 9.40 -2.56
N ASP A 37 25.24 8.92 -1.33
CA ASP A 37 24.87 7.51 -1.08
C ASP A 37 23.38 7.29 -1.34
N ARG A 38 23.08 6.47 -2.34
CA ARG A 38 21.71 6.11 -2.77
C ARG A 38 21.22 4.77 -2.24
N THR A 39 21.90 4.22 -1.22
CA THR A 39 21.44 2.97 -0.57
C THR A 39 20.03 3.15 -0.01
N ASP A 40 19.31 2.02 0.08
CA ASP A 40 17.93 1.95 0.59
C ASP A 40 16.90 2.82 -0.15
N ALA A 41 17.21 3.25 -1.38
CA ALA A 41 16.27 3.96 -2.25
C ALA A 41 15.44 5.03 -1.50
N LYS A 42 14.10 4.94 -1.52
CA LYS A 42 13.20 5.91 -0.86
C LYS A 42 13.43 6.00 0.65
N ALA A 43 13.58 4.88 1.34
CA ALA A 43 13.80 4.88 2.79
C ALA A 43 15.11 5.60 3.18
N GLY A 44 16.19 5.32 2.46
CA GLY A 44 17.46 6.01 2.68
C GLY A 44 17.40 7.51 2.37
N ASN A 45 16.66 7.90 1.31
CA ASN A 45 16.45 9.31 0.99
C ASN A 45 15.66 10.04 2.09
N LEU A 46 14.60 9.42 2.60
CA LEU A 46 13.85 9.95 3.74
C LEU A 46 14.71 10.06 5.00
N ASN A 47 15.52 9.06 5.32
CA ASN A 47 16.41 9.08 6.48
C ASN A 47 17.48 10.16 6.36
N ALA A 48 18.06 10.37 5.18
CA ALA A 48 19.00 11.46 4.92
C ALA A 48 18.35 12.84 5.12
N ALA A 49 17.08 12.99 4.75
CA ALA A 49 16.31 14.21 4.99
C ALA A 49 15.96 14.40 6.47
N LEU A 50 15.58 13.33 7.18
CA LEU A 50 15.34 13.38 8.63
C LEU A 50 16.53 13.89 9.42
N ALA A 51 17.76 13.53 9.03
CA ALA A 51 18.97 13.99 9.67
C ALA A 51 19.28 15.49 9.43
N ARG A 52 18.63 16.12 8.45
CA ARG A 52 18.85 17.53 8.04
C ARG A 52 17.67 18.45 8.30
N THR A 53 16.60 17.93 8.88
CA THR A 53 15.36 18.66 9.15
C THR A 53 14.95 18.48 10.61
N ASP A 54 14.07 19.33 11.12
CA ASP A 54 13.77 19.46 12.55
C ASP A 54 12.25 19.48 12.88
N GLY A 55 11.36 19.24 11.89
CA GLY A 55 9.92 19.24 12.14
C GLY A 55 9.47 18.08 13.04
N ASP A 56 8.59 18.34 14.00
CA ASP A 56 8.04 17.33 14.94
C ASP A 56 7.18 16.29 14.24
N ILE A 57 6.48 16.69 13.18
CA ILE A 57 5.67 15.81 12.34
C ILE A 57 6.23 15.83 10.92
N VAL A 58 6.53 14.66 10.41
CA VAL A 58 7.04 14.44 9.06
C VAL A 58 5.88 14.01 8.16
N VAL A 59 5.66 14.78 7.08
CA VAL A 59 4.61 14.47 6.10
C VAL A 59 5.28 13.96 4.83
N ILE A 60 4.84 12.82 4.32
CA ILE A 60 5.43 12.16 3.16
C ILE A 60 4.42 12.14 2.01
N PHE A 61 4.83 12.69 0.87
CA PHE A 61 4.12 12.60 -0.40
C PHE A 61 5.05 12.01 -1.46
N ASP A 62 4.54 11.11 -2.27
CA ASP A 62 5.17 10.79 -3.54
C ASP A 62 4.98 11.96 -4.51
N ILE A 63 5.89 12.11 -5.48
CA ILE A 63 5.96 13.31 -6.34
C ILE A 63 4.70 13.55 -7.18
N ASP A 64 3.92 12.51 -7.41
CA ASP A 64 2.68 12.54 -8.18
C ASP A 64 1.44 12.86 -7.33
N HIS A 65 1.58 13.00 -6.00
CA HIS A 65 0.47 13.33 -5.11
C HIS A 65 0.33 14.84 -4.90
N VAL A 66 -0.90 15.32 -5.04
CA VAL A 66 -1.23 16.74 -4.90
C VAL A 66 -2.12 16.96 -3.67
N PRO A 67 -1.54 17.40 -2.53
CA PRO A 67 -2.31 17.65 -1.33
C PRO A 67 -3.25 18.86 -1.50
N ALA A 68 -4.44 18.74 -0.90
CA ALA A 68 -5.38 19.84 -0.74
C ALA A 68 -4.82 20.90 0.20
N ALA A 69 -5.27 22.16 0.05
CA ALA A 69 -4.81 23.26 0.89
C ALA A 69 -5.07 23.01 2.38
N ASP A 70 -6.20 22.40 2.73
CA ASP A 70 -6.63 22.05 4.09
C ASP A 70 -6.07 20.72 4.62
N PHE A 71 -5.10 20.11 3.94
CA PHE A 71 -4.53 18.79 4.31
C PHE A 71 -4.04 18.79 5.77
N LEU A 72 -3.24 19.77 6.17
CA LEU A 72 -2.64 19.83 7.50
C LEU A 72 -3.69 20.09 8.59
N SER A 73 -4.62 21.02 8.37
CA SER A 73 -5.67 21.34 9.35
C SER A 73 -6.60 20.15 9.63
N ARG A 74 -6.78 19.25 8.64
CA ARG A 74 -7.60 18.04 8.75
C ARG A 74 -6.87 16.84 9.34
N THR A 75 -5.55 16.91 9.49
CA THR A 75 -4.73 15.73 9.87
C THR A 75 -3.88 15.94 11.12
N LEU A 76 -3.38 17.14 11.38
CA LEU A 76 -2.48 17.38 12.51
C LEU A 76 -3.16 17.19 13.88
N GLY A 77 -4.46 17.42 13.99
CA GLY A 77 -5.20 17.28 15.25
C GLY A 77 -5.12 15.89 15.88
N TYR A 78 -4.89 14.85 15.09
CA TYR A 78 -4.71 13.48 15.62
C TYR A 78 -3.46 13.32 16.48
N PHE A 79 -2.44 14.16 16.28
CA PHE A 79 -1.21 14.13 17.06
C PHE A 79 -1.31 14.83 18.43
N ASN A 80 -2.48 15.37 18.79
CA ASN A 80 -2.76 15.81 20.16
C ASN A 80 -2.74 14.61 21.15
N ASP A 81 -3.02 13.40 20.66
CA ASP A 81 -2.74 12.17 21.39
C ASP A 81 -1.24 11.84 21.26
N PRO A 82 -0.46 11.87 22.35
CA PRO A 82 0.97 11.60 22.31
C PRO A 82 1.32 10.16 21.92
N GLN A 83 0.37 9.23 22.00
CA GLN A 83 0.57 7.83 21.59
C GLN A 83 0.42 7.62 20.10
N VAL A 84 -0.13 8.57 19.35
CA VAL A 84 -0.23 8.47 17.89
C VAL A 84 1.13 8.65 17.27
N GLY A 85 1.66 7.56 16.69
CA GLY A 85 2.92 7.52 15.98
C GLY A 85 2.79 7.94 14.53
N PHE A 86 1.67 7.56 13.87
CA PHE A 86 1.44 7.95 12.49
C PHE A 86 -0.05 8.02 12.12
N VAL A 87 -0.31 8.82 11.11
CA VAL A 87 -1.62 9.00 10.47
C VAL A 87 -1.47 8.66 9.00
N GLN A 88 -2.28 7.75 8.50
CA GLN A 88 -2.37 7.42 7.08
C GLN A 88 -3.64 8.03 6.50
N VAL A 89 -3.49 8.85 5.49
CA VAL A 89 -4.61 9.44 4.75
C VAL A 89 -4.92 8.56 3.53
N MET A 90 -6.19 8.47 3.18
CA MET A 90 -6.68 7.68 2.06
C MET A 90 -5.97 8.02 0.76
N LEU A 91 -5.46 7.01 0.06
CA LEU A 91 -4.92 7.15 -1.29
C LEU A 91 -6.05 7.13 -2.32
N THR A 92 -6.00 8.06 -3.25
CA THR A 92 -6.91 8.14 -4.40
C THR A 92 -6.14 8.57 -5.65
N PHE A 93 -6.78 8.49 -6.80
CA PHE A 93 -6.13 8.75 -8.09
C PHE A 93 -6.89 9.78 -8.91
N ALA A 94 -6.18 10.77 -9.44
CA ALA A 94 -6.74 11.85 -10.26
C ALA A 94 -7.00 11.41 -11.71
N ASN A 95 -6.20 10.47 -12.23
CA ASN A 95 -6.22 10.06 -13.64
C ASN A 95 -7.13 8.85 -13.94
N GLN A 96 -8.14 8.58 -13.12
CA GLN A 96 -9.04 7.41 -13.25
C GLN A 96 -9.68 7.27 -14.64
N ARG A 97 -9.82 8.37 -15.40
CA ARG A 97 -10.43 8.39 -16.73
C ARG A 97 -9.41 8.32 -17.88
N GLN A 98 -8.11 8.29 -17.58
CA GLN A 98 -7.05 8.35 -18.57
C GLN A 98 -7.01 7.09 -19.45
N SER A 99 -7.21 5.92 -18.84
CA SER A 99 -7.19 4.62 -19.55
C SER A 99 -8.07 3.60 -18.87
N TRP A 100 -8.31 2.48 -19.55
CA TRP A 100 -9.01 1.32 -18.97
C TRP A 100 -8.24 0.78 -17.76
N VAL A 101 -6.91 0.73 -17.84
CA VAL A 101 -6.04 0.22 -16.76
C VAL A 101 -6.07 1.14 -15.56
N ALA A 102 -5.91 2.47 -15.76
CA ALA A 102 -5.98 3.44 -14.66
C ALA A 102 -7.33 3.39 -13.95
N SER A 103 -8.40 3.23 -14.70
CA SER A 103 -9.76 3.04 -14.22
C SER A 103 -9.90 1.80 -13.34
N ALA A 104 -9.46 0.64 -13.83
CA ALA A 104 -9.53 -0.64 -13.13
C ALA A 104 -8.60 -0.66 -11.89
N ALA A 105 -7.41 -0.08 -12.00
CA ALA A 105 -6.47 0.05 -10.88
C ALA A 105 -7.04 0.90 -9.74
N ALA A 106 -7.68 2.03 -10.06
CA ALA A 106 -8.34 2.88 -9.07
C ALA A 106 -9.48 2.17 -8.35
N GLU A 107 -10.32 1.41 -9.07
CA GLU A 107 -11.41 0.62 -8.48
C GLU A 107 -10.88 -0.49 -7.56
N THR A 108 -9.84 -1.19 -8.01
CA THR A 108 -9.15 -2.20 -7.20
C THR A 108 -8.57 -1.63 -5.91
N ALA A 109 -7.98 -0.44 -5.99
CA ALA A 109 -7.38 0.24 -4.86
C ALA A 109 -8.43 0.73 -3.85
N LEU A 110 -9.61 1.13 -4.32
CA LEU A 110 -10.67 1.65 -3.47
C LEU A 110 -11.16 0.61 -2.44
N ASP A 111 -11.24 -0.67 -2.81
CA ASP A 111 -11.61 -1.76 -1.89
C ASP A 111 -10.66 -1.83 -0.69
N PHE A 112 -9.36 -1.65 -0.94
CA PHE A 112 -8.35 -1.65 0.12
C PHE A 112 -8.29 -0.31 0.87
N TYR A 113 -8.23 0.81 0.13
CA TYR A 113 -8.02 2.14 0.72
C TYR A 113 -9.25 2.72 1.40
N ASN A 114 -10.41 2.10 1.34
CA ASN A 114 -11.57 2.57 2.07
C ASN A 114 -12.13 1.51 3.02
N PRO A 115 -12.99 0.57 2.63
CA PRO A 115 -13.61 -0.32 3.63
C PRO A 115 -12.61 -1.18 4.39
N THR A 116 -11.59 -1.72 3.70
CA THR A 116 -10.58 -2.56 4.37
C THR A 116 -9.74 -1.74 5.36
N SER A 117 -9.26 -0.56 4.96
CA SER A 117 -8.43 0.28 5.84
C SER A 117 -9.21 0.84 7.01
N LEU A 118 -10.50 1.16 6.86
CA LEU A 118 -11.39 1.51 7.97
C LEU A 118 -11.54 0.36 8.97
N GLY A 119 -11.73 -0.87 8.48
CA GLY A 119 -11.75 -2.05 9.34
C GLY A 119 -10.45 -2.27 10.10
N MET A 120 -9.31 -2.05 9.43
CA MET A 120 -7.99 -2.13 10.07
C MET A 120 -7.80 -1.04 11.13
N ASP A 121 -8.32 0.18 10.91
CA ASP A 121 -8.29 1.28 11.88
C ASP A 121 -9.07 0.92 13.15
N GLY A 122 -10.28 0.39 13.01
CA GLY A 122 -11.08 -0.09 14.13
C GLY A 122 -10.40 -1.19 14.96
N MET A 123 -9.43 -1.90 14.39
CA MET A 123 -8.60 -2.90 15.06
C MET A 123 -7.23 -2.36 15.53
N GLY A 124 -6.95 -1.05 15.35
CA GLY A 124 -5.66 -0.42 15.67
C GLY A 124 -4.49 -0.93 14.81
N GLY A 125 -4.77 -1.44 13.62
CA GLY A 125 -3.80 -2.10 12.75
C GLY A 125 -3.64 -1.46 11.36
N VAL A 126 -3.99 -0.18 11.19
CA VAL A 126 -3.70 0.56 9.94
C VAL A 126 -2.21 0.56 9.66
N THR A 127 -1.85 0.45 8.39
CA THR A 127 -0.46 0.46 7.94
C THR A 127 -0.17 1.67 7.07
N LEU A 128 1.08 2.10 7.03
CA LEU A 128 1.56 3.07 6.03
C LEU A 128 1.41 2.51 4.61
N MET A 129 1.23 3.40 3.64
CA MET A 129 0.97 3.09 2.23
C MET A 129 1.92 3.82 1.28
N GLY A 130 3.05 4.29 1.81
CA GLY A 130 4.12 4.93 1.05
C GLY A 130 3.93 6.43 0.85
N SER A 131 2.70 6.91 0.67
CA SER A 131 2.38 8.33 0.46
C SER A 131 1.22 8.77 1.35
N ASN A 132 0.94 10.07 1.39
CA ASN A 132 -0.13 10.68 2.19
C ASN A 132 -0.05 10.29 3.67
N ALA A 133 1.16 10.18 4.18
CA ALA A 133 1.44 9.74 5.54
C ALA A 133 2.01 10.88 6.37
N LEU A 134 1.54 11.00 7.61
CA LEU A 134 2.12 11.87 8.61
C LEU A 134 2.69 10.98 9.72
N ILE A 135 3.92 11.23 10.14
CA ILE A 135 4.60 10.41 11.13
C ILE A 135 5.23 11.32 12.18
N ARG A 136 5.04 11.02 13.45
CA ARG A 136 5.72 11.70 14.55
C ARG A 136 7.22 11.41 14.47
N ARG A 137 8.06 12.46 14.50
CA ARG A 137 9.51 12.31 14.43
C ARG A 137 10.07 11.39 15.51
N THR A 138 9.66 11.59 16.77
CA THR A 138 10.09 10.74 17.87
C THR A 138 9.68 9.28 17.73
N ALA A 139 8.59 9.01 17.01
CA ALA A 139 8.21 7.64 16.67
C ALA A 139 9.19 7.03 15.66
N LEU A 140 9.57 7.75 14.59
CA LEU A 140 10.62 7.30 13.66
C LEU A 140 11.95 7.09 14.37
N GLU A 141 12.36 8.01 15.23
CA GLU A 141 13.61 7.92 15.99
C GLU A 141 13.62 6.68 16.90
N SER A 142 12.49 6.32 17.51
CA SER A 142 12.36 5.14 18.37
C SER A 142 12.62 3.81 17.66
N ILE A 143 12.53 3.78 16.34
CA ILE A 143 12.77 2.61 15.49
C ILE A 143 13.97 2.78 14.56
N ASN A 144 14.84 3.75 14.81
CA ASN A 144 16.02 4.11 14.02
C ASN A 144 15.70 4.57 12.59
N GLY A 145 14.61 5.32 12.41
CA GLY A 145 14.22 5.91 11.14
C GLY A 145 13.29 5.06 10.29
N TYR A 146 13.12 5.48 9.04
CA TYR A 146 12.27 4.79 8.06
C TYR A 146 12.94 3.48 7.64
N GLN A 147 12.21 2.37 7.67
CA GLN A 147 12.78 1.04 7.48
C GLN A 147 13.10 0.76 6.00
N PRO A 148 14.22 0.13 5.68
CA PRO A 148 14.59 -0.21 4.31
C PRO A 148 13.79 -1.39 3.76
N GLY A 149 13.86 -1.59 2.44
CA GLY A 149 13.27 -2.73 1.73
C GLY A 149 12.29 -2.33 0.64
N LEU A 150 11.74 -3.32 -0.07
CA LEU A 150 10.79 -3.09 -1.17
C LEU A 150 9.40 -2.66 -0.68
N ALA A 151 9.03 -3.00 0.55
CA ALA A 151 7.81 -2.55 1.24
C ALA A 151 8.20 -1.75 2.48
N GLU A 152 8.98 -0.71 2.28
CA GLU A 152 9.56 0.16 3.30
C GLU A 152 8.50 0.80 4.20
N ASP A 153 7.35 1.16 3.63
CA ASP A 153 6.19 1.72 4.33
C ASP A 153 5.56 0.69 5.28
N LEU A 154 5.33 -0.52 4.77
CA LEU A 154 4.76 -1.60 5.57
C LEU A 154 5.73 -2.06 6.68
N ALA A 155 7.03 -2.12 6.38
CA ALA A 155 8.07 -2.44 7.37
C ALA A 155 8.16 -1.37 8.46
N THR A 156 8.07 -0.08 8.08
CA THR A 156 8.07 1.05 9.01
C THR A 156 6.85 0.99 9.94
N SER A 157 5.64 0.80 9.38
CA SER A 157 4.43 0.68 10.21
C SER A 157 4.47 -0.52 11.15
N LEU A 158 5.04 -1.64 10.69
CA LEU A 158 5.21 -2.85 11.50
C LEU A 158 6.10 -2.59 12.72
N GLN A 159 7.25 -1.92 12.52
CA GLN A 159 8.17 -1.58 13.61
C GLN A 159 7.58 -0.55 14.58
N LEU A 160 6.89 0.47 14.06
CA LEU A 160 6.21 1.48 14.89
C LEU A 160 5.16 0.82 15.80
N GLN A 161 4.31 -0.04 15.25
CA GLN A 161 3.28 -0.74 16.03
C GLN A 161 3.90 -1.75 17.01
N ALA A 162 4.97 -2.45 16.63
CA ALA A 162 5.71 -3.32 17.53
C ALA A 162 6.42 -2.57 18.68
N ALA A 163 6.73 -1.29 18.47
CA ALA A 163 7.24 -0.38 19.50
C ALA A 163 6.11 0.25 20.37
N GLY A 164 4.85 -0.08 20.12
CA GLY A 164 3.69 0.37 20.91
C GLY A 164 3.02 1.65 20.40
N TRP A 165 3.45 2.21 19.26
CA TRP A 165 2.81 3.39 18.68
C TRP A 165 1.45 3.06 18.07
N ARG A 166 0.50 3.97 18.25
CA ARG A 166 -0.83 3.89 17.64
C ARG A 166 -0.83 4.45 16.24
N SER A 167 -1.65 3.86 15.40
CA SER A 167 -1.95 4.32 14.04
C SER A 167 -3.36 4.89 13.96
N VAL A 168 -3.58 5.83 13.05
CA VAL A 168 -4.89 6.41 12.74
C VAL A 168 -5.08 6.44 11.23
N TYR A 169 -6.30 6.14 10.77
CA TYR A 169 -6.69 6.26 9.38
C TYR A 169 -7.63 7.46 9.14
N VAL A 170 -7.35 8.24 8.10
CA VAL A 170 -8.20 9.36 7.66
C VAL A 170 -8.85 8.99 6.33
N PRO A 171 -10.15 8.63 6.29
CA PRO A 171 -10.83 8.11 5.11
C PRO A 171 -11.29 9.23 4.16
N HIS A 172 -10.48 10.25 3.97
CA HIS A 172 -10.76 11.38 3.09
C HIS A 172 -9.71 11.49 2.00
N PRO A 173 -10.11 11.73 0.73
CA PRO A 173 -9.21 11.84 -0.42
C PRO A 173 -8.53 13.23 -0.46
N LEU A 174 -7.58 13.48 0.44
CA LEU A 174 -6.97 14.79 0.62
C LEU A 174 -5.74 15.04 -0.27
N ALA A 175 -5.18 14.01 -0.90
CA ALA A 175 -4.03 14.15 -1.78
C ALA A 175 -4.07 13.06 -2.87
N PRO A 176 -4.81 13.27 -3.98
CA PRO A 176 -4.86 12.33 -5.08
C PRO A 176 -3.52 12.25 -5.82
N GLY A 177 -3.09 11.04 -6.14
CA GLY A 177 -1.92 10.72 -6.97
C GLY A 177 -2.32 10.21 -8.36
N LEU A 178 -1.45 9.41 -8.99
CA LEU A 178 -1.68 8.84 -10.30
C LEU A 178 -1.74 7.30 -10.24
N ALA A 179 -2.77 6.74 -10.86
CA ALA A 179 -2.85 5.30 -11.09
C ALA A 179 -1.98 4.91 -12.30
N PRO A 180 -1.47 3.66 -12.36
CA PRO A 180 -0.76 3.16 -13.53
C PRO A 180 -1.56 3.35 -14.82
N PRO A 181 -1.00 4.00 -15.85
CA PRO A 181 -1.75 4.33 -17.06
C PRO A 181 -1.91 3.13 -18.01
N ASP A 182 -1.06 2.11 -17.90
CA ASP A 182 -1.02 0.95 -18.78
C ASP A 182 -0.69 -0.34 -18.01
N LEU A 183 -0.79 -1.48 -18.70
CA LEU A 183 -0.57 -2.80 -18.11
C LEU A 183 0.87 -3.03 -17.65
N MET A 184 1.86 -2.49 -18.36
CA MET A 184 3.26 -2.67 -17.98
C MET A 184 3.54 -1.95 -16.65
N ALA A 185 3.13 -0.70 -16.53
CA ALA A 185 3.23 0.07 -15.29
C ALA A 185 2.49 -0.62 -14.14
N TRP A 186 1.30 -1.18 -14.42
CA TRP A 186 0.54 -1.97 -13.44
C TRP A 186 1.32 -3.21 -12.98
N PHE A 187 1.80 -4.05 -13.90
CA PHE A 187 2.50 -5.28 -13.52
C PHE A 187 3.81 -5.02 -12.77
N VAL A 188 4.58 -4.02 -13.18
CA VAL A 188 5.81 -3.62 -12.49
C VAL A 188 5.50 -3.16 -11.05
N GLN A 189 4.48 -2.32 -10.88
CA GLN A 189 4.04 -1.87 -9.56
C GLN A 189 3.56 -3.03 -8.68
N GLN A 190 2.70 -3.90 -9.22
CA GLN A 190 2.15 -5.04 -8.46
C GLN A 190 3.22 -6.08 -8.13
N PHE A 191 4.20 -6.29 -9.01
CA PHE A 191 5.34 -7.16 -8.74
C PHE A 191 6.16 -6.64 -7.56
N LYS A 192 6.53 -5.35 -7.59
CA LYS A 192 7.29 -4.71 -6.50
C LYS A 192 6.57 -4.82 -5.17
N TRP A 193 5.27 -4.54 -5.14
CA TRP A 193 4.47 -4.60 -3.92
C TRP A 193 4.33 -6.04 -3.40
N ALA A 194 3.98 -6.99 -4.27
CA ALA A 194 3.83 -8.39 -3.88
C ALA A 194 5.14 -8.96 -3.32
N ARG A 195 6.26 -8.69 -3.99
CA ARG A 195 7.58 -9.14 -3.57
C ARG A 195 7.95 -8.57 -2.19
N GLY A 196 7.80 -7.27 -2.01
CA GLY A 196 8.10 -6.63 -0.71
C GLY A 196 7.24 -7.17 0.43
N VAL A 197 5.95 -7.43 0.17
CA VAL A 197 5.04 -8.05 1.14
C VAL A 197 5.47 -9.48 1.49
N PHE A 198 5.81 -10.33 0.51
CA PHE A 198 6.27 -11.68 0.77
C PHE A 198 7.62 -11.70 1.51
N GLU A 199 8.56 -10.83 1.15
CA GLU A 199 9.82 -10.70 1.88
C GLU A 199 9.58 -10.28 3.35
N LEU A 200 8.69 -9.34 3.60
CA LEU A 200 8.34 -8.92 4.96
C LEU A 200 7.70 -10.06 5.77
N LEU A 201 6.80 -10.83 5.17
CA LEU A 201 6.18 -12.00 5.80
C LEU A 201 7.20 -13.07 6.20
N LEU A 202 8.26 -13.23 5.42
CA LEU A 202 9.30 -14.23 5.68
C LEU A 202 10.39 -13.73 6.63
N THR A 203 10.51 -12.42 6.82
CA THR A 203 11.65 -11.83 7.54
C THR A 203 11.25 -11.03 8.77
N ALA A 204 10.67 -9.86 8.60
CA ALA A 204 10.40 -8.92 9.70
C ALA A 204 9.15 -9.30 10.51
N PHE A 205 8.08 -9.71 9.85
CA PHE A 205 6.80 -10.00 10.51
C PHE A 205 6.91 -11.12 11.58
N PRO A 206 7.54 -12.27 11.33
CA PRO A 206 7.69 -13.31 12.36
C PRO A 206 8.47 -12.86 13.59
N ARG A 207 9.48 -11.98 13.39
CA ARG A 207 10.34 -11.49 14.47
C ARG A 207 9.60 -10.64 15.50
N VAL A 208 8.62 -9.86 15.03
CA VAL A 208 7.87 -8.92 15.88
C VAL A 208 6.43 -9.36 16.16
N PHE A 209 6.01 -10.51 15.62
CA PHE A 209 4.64 -11.00 15.72
C PHE A 209 4.11 -11.03 17.15
N HIS A 210 4.94 -11.45 18.11
CA HIS A 210 4.58 -11.53 19.52
C HIS A 210 4.37 -10.16 20.18
N LYS A 211 4.92 -9.07 19.63
CA LYS A 211 4.78 -7.70 20.11
C LYS A 211 3.50 -7.01 19.63
N LEU A 212 2.87 -7.55 18.60
CA LEU A 212 1.67 -7.00 18.00
C LEU A 212 0.41 -7.41 18.76
N THR A 213 -0.56 -6.52 18.82
CA THR A 213 -1.92 -6.84 19.29
C THR A 213 -2.59 -7.82 18.33
N TRP A 214 -3.66 -8.48 18.80
CA TRP A 214 -4.41 -9.40 17.93
C TRP A 214 -5.01 -8.70 16.72
N GLY A 215 -5.55 -7.49 16.87
CA GLY A 215 -6.08 -6.69 15.76
C GLY A 215 -5.00 -6.35 14.73
N GLN A 216 -3.79 -5.99 15.17
CA GLN A 216 -2.65 -5.73 14.27
C GLN A 216 -2.23 -6.98 13.51
N ARG A 217 -2.12 -8.15 14.20
CA ARG A 217 -1.81 -9.42 13.52
C ARG A 217 -2.82 -9.74 12.42
N LEU A 218 -4.10 -9.56 12.70
CA LEU A 218 -5.16 -9.77 11.72
C LEU A 218 -5.05 -8.78 10.56
N SER A 219 -4.80 -7.50 10.83
CA SER A 219 -4.63 -6.46 9.81
C SER A 219 -3.48 -6.78 8.84
N TYR A 220 -2.31 -7.17 9.35
CA TYR A 220 -1.19 -7.60 8.48
C TYR A 220 -1.55 -8.85 7.68
N SER A 221 -2.25 -9.81 8.26
CA SER A 221 -2.71 -11.00 7.54
C SER A 221 -3.67 -10.64 6.40
N VAL A 222 -4.66 -9.77 6.66
CA VAL A 222 -5.61 -9.28 5.64
C VAL A 222 -4.88 -8.55 4.51
N ARG A 223 -3.93 -7.66 4.84
CA ARG A 223 -3.17 -6.92 3.83
C ARG A 223 -2.42 -7.83 2.87
N THR A 224 -1.99 -8.99 3.31
CA THR A 224 -1.18 -9.91 2.51
C THR A 224 -2.02 -10.86 1.65
N THR A 225 -3.29 -11.10 2.01
CA THR A 225 -4.14 -12.12 1.34
C THR A 225 -4.30 -11.92 -0.15
N LYS A 226 -4.36 -10.68 -0.62
CA LYS A 226 -4.51 -10.35 -2.05
C LYS A 226 -3.45 -11.03 -2.92
N TYR A 227 -2.21 -11.08 -2.46
CA TYR A 227 -1.08 -11.56 -3.27
C TYR A 227 -1.01 -13.09 -3.34
N TRP A 228 -1.66 -13.79 -2.40
CA TRP A 228 -1.71 -15.26 -2.39
C TRP A 228 -2.50 -15.86 -3.56
N ILE A 229 -3.29 -15.06 -4.25
CA ILE A 229 -3.98 -15.52 -5.47
C ILE A 229 -2.99 -16.09 -6.50
N GLY A 230 -1.78 -15.53 -6.61
CA GLY A 230 -0.74 -16.03 -7.51
C GLY A 230 -0.33 -17.46 -7.20
N PRO A 231 0.32 -17.72 -6.03
CA PRO A 231 0.73 -19.07 -5.64
C PRO A 231 -0.42 -20.08 -5.65
N VAL A 232 -1.63 -19.68 -5.22
CA VAL A 232 -2.81 -20.56 -5.19
C VAL A 232 -3.21 -20.99 -6.60
N VAL A 233 -3.32 -20.05 -7.55
CA VAL A 233 -3.65 -20.37 -8.95
C VAL A 233 -2.56 -21.23 -9.58
N ALA A 234 -1.28 -20.89 -9.38
CA ALA A 234 -0.15 -21.67 -9.90
C ALA A 234 -0.17 -23.10 -9.37
N PHE A 235 -0.44 -23.29 -8.07
CA PHE A 235 -0.54 -24.62 -7.47
C PHE A 235 -1.69 -25.42 -8.07
N HIS A 236 -2.87 -24.83 -8.26
CA HIS A 236 -3.99 -25.53 -8.86
C HIS A 236 -3.71 -25.95 -10.32
N LEU A 237 -3.11 -25.07 -11.11
CA LEU A 237 -2.71 -25.39 -12.47
C LEU A 237 -1.68 -26.52 -12.51
N LEU A 238 -0.64 -26.44 -11.67
CA LEU A 238 0.37 -27.47 -11.58
C LEU A 238 -0.23 -28.81 -11.14
N ALA A 239 -1.06 -28.83 -10.11
CA ALA A 239 -1.74 -30.03 -9.65
C ALA A 239 -2.59 -30.66 -10.76
N THR A 240 -3.35 -29.83 -11.49
CA THR A 240 -4.15 -30.29 -12.64
C THR A 240 -3.28 -30.93 -13.72
N ILE A 241 -2.16 -30.28 -14.09
CA ILE A 241 -1.22 -30.81 -15.08
C ILE A 241 -0.63 -32.16 -14.63
N LEU A 242 -0.21 -32.25 -13.37
CA LEU A 242 0.35 -33.49 -12.82
C LEU A 242 -0.68 -34.62 -12.80
N ILE A 243 -1.93 -34.33 -12.44
CA ILE A 243 -3.03 -35.30 -12.47
C ILE A 243 -3.26 -35.82 -13.91
N LEU A 244 -3.25 -34.91 -14.92
CA LEU A 244 -3.44 -35.27 -16.32
C LEU A 244 -2.27 -36.13 -16.85
N ILE A 245 -1.04 -35.87 -16.43
CA ILE A 245 0.15 -36.60 -16.90
C ILE A 245 0.26 -37.99 -16.22
N PHE A 246 0.06 -38.05 -14.91
CA PHE A 246 0.33 -39.27 -14.14
C PHE A 246 -0.91 -40.10 -13.84
N GLY A 247 -2.12 -39.62 -14.14
CA GLY A 247 -3.36 -40.37 -14.02
C GLY A 247 -3.69 -40.86 -12.59
N GLY A 248 -3.11 -40.24 -11.57
CA GLY A 248 -3.09 -40.77 -10.21
C GLY A 248 -4.24 -40.40 -9.28
N PHE A 249 -5.17 -39.54 -9.69
CA PHE A 249 -6.28 -39.09 -8.85
C PHE A 249 -7.61 -39.20 -9.60
N GLU A 250 -8.44 -40.16 -9.21
CA GLU A 250 -9.87 -40.11 -9.56
C GLU A 250 -10.52 -39.06 -8.65
N LEU A 251 -10.59 -37.79 -9.12
CA LEU A 251 -11.53 -36.81 -8.57
C LEU A 251 -12.95 -37.29 -8.90
N ARG A 252 -13.56 -38.01 -7.98
CA ARG A 252 -14.96 -38.48 -8.11
C ARG A 252 -16.00 -37.38 -7.86
N ALA A 253 -15.62 -36.12 -7.90
CA ALA A 253 -16.53 -34.99 -7.77
C ALA A 253 -17.00 -34.55 -9.16
N ALA A 254 -18.30 -34.62 -9.41
CA ALA A 254 -18.87 -34.07 -10.64
C ALA A 254 -18.70 -32.54 -10.65
N PHE A 255 -18.39 -31.96 -11.81
CA PHE A 255 -18.17 -30.52 -11.96
C PHE A 255 -19.34 -29.68 -11.41
N HIS A 256 -20.58 -30.17 -11.57
CA HIS A 256 -21.78 -29.48 -11.04
C HIS A 256 -21.78 -29.46 -9.50
N ASP A 257 -21.26 -30.49 -8.82
CA ASP A 257 -21.17 -30.51 -7.36
C ASP A 257 -20.13 -29.50 -6.87
N TYR A 258 -19.00 -29.40 -7.56
CA TYR A 258 -18.01 -28.36 -7.30
C TYR A 258 -18.63 -26.96 -7.45
N LEU A 259 -19.32 -26.69 -8.57
CA LEU A 259 -19.99 -25.40 -8.79
C LEU A 259 -21.06 -25.11 -7.72
N ARG A 260 -21.85 -26.12 -7.33
CA ARG A 260 -22.87 -25.96 -6.30
C ARG A 260 -22.32 -25.50 -4.95
N HIS A 261 -21.10 -25.92 -4.60
CA HIS A 261 -20.45 -25.53 -3.35
C HIS A 261 -19.68 -24.23 -3.46
N ILE A 262 -19.00 -23.94 -4.58
CA ILE A 262 -18.17 -22.75 -4.72
C ILE A 262 -18.98 -21.49 -5.07
N MET A 263 -20.05 -21.62 -5.88
CA MET A 263 -20.82 -20.46 -6.34
C MET A 263 -21.47 -19.65 -5.22
N PRO A 264 -22.04 -20.25 -4.15
CA PRO A 264 -22.55 -19.47 -3.03
C PRO A 264 -21.46 -18.60 -2.35
N LEU A 265 -20.24 -19.12 -2.23
CA LEU A 265 -19.12 -18.37 -1.66
C LEU A 265 -18.69 -17.21 -2.56
N VAL A 266 -18.60 -17.46 -3.87
CA VAL A 266 -18.26 -16.40 -4.85
C VAL A 266 -19.33 -15.31 -4.86
N VAL A 267 -20.61 -15.69 -4.85
CA VAL A 267 -21.72 -14.73 -4.82
C VAL A 267 -21.73 -13.95 -3.50
N ALA A 268 -21.48 -14.61 -2.37
CA ALA A 268 -21.41 -13.94 -1.07
C ALA A 268 -20.25 -12.94 -1.01
N ASP A 269 -19.04 -13.33 -1.43
CA ASP A 269 -17.88 -12.43 -1.49
C ASP A 269 -18.15 -11.22 -2.40
N ALA A 270 -18.65 -11.46 -3.61
CA ALA A 270 -18.98 -10.39 -4.56
C ALA A 270 -20.05 -9.44 -3.99
N THR A 271 -21.07 -9.98 -3.32
CA THR A 271 -22.15 -9.20 -2.71
C THR A 271 -21.63 -8.33 -1.56
N ILE A 272 -20.82 -8.91 -0.67
CA ILE A 272 -20.21 -8.19 0.46
C ILE A 272 -19.34 -7.04 -0.06
N ARG A 273 -18.44 -7.31 -1.03
CA ARG A 273 -17.60 -6.27 -1.63
C ARG A 273 -18.41 -5.18 -2.32
N TYR A 274 -19.40 -5.56 -3.10
CA TYR A 274 -20.29 -4.59 -3.76
C TYR A 274 -21.01 -3.70 -2.73
N ALA A 275 -21.58 -4.30 -1.68
CA ALA A 275 -22.28 -3.57 -0.63
C ALA A 275 -21.32 -2.64 0.11
N ALA A 276 -20.13 -3.11 0.48
CA ALA A 276 -19.10 -2.30 1.14
C ALA A 276 -18.66 -1.11 0.26
N LEU A 277 -18.35 -1.34 -1.00
CA LEU A 277 -17.98 -0.27 -1.93
C LEU A 277 -19.12 0.73 -2.16
N LYS A 278 -20.38 0.28 -2.19
CA LYS A 278 -21.52 1.18 -2.34
C LYS A 278 -21.71 2.09 -1.13
N VAL A 279 -21.54 1.54 0.07
CA VAL A 279 -21.71 2.29 1.34
C VAL A 279 -20.56 3.26 1.59
N TRP A 280 -19.32 2.81 1.32
CA TRP A 280 -18.11 3.52 1.73
C TRP A 280 -17.41 4.31 0.60
N ARG A 281 -17.96 4.32 -0.61
CA ARG A 281 -17.37 5.07 -1.73
C ARG A 281 -17.42 6.58 -1.46
N PRO A 282 -16.26 7.27 -1.46
CA PRO A 282 -16.26 8.72 -1.34
C PRO A 282 -16.97 9.38 -2.53
N PRO A 283 -17.74 10.46 -2.31
CA PRO A 283 -18.46 11.17 -3.39
C PRO A 283 -17.55 11.66 -4.52
N SER A 284 -16.28 11.96 -4.21
CA SER A 284 -15.27 12.41 -5.17
C SER A 284 -14.73 11.32 -6.09
N THR A 285 -15.02 10.03 -5.81
CA THR A 285 -14.56 8.91 -6.64
C THR A 285 -15.64 8.51 -7.63
N HIS A 286 -15.28 8.42 -8.92
CA HIS A 286 -16.22 7.97 -9.94
C HIS A 286 -16.48 6.48 -9.81
N SER A 287 -17.75 6.07 -10.02
CA SER A 287 -18.09 4.65 -10.13
C SER A 287 -17.52 4.08 -11.43
N ILE A 288 -16.69 3.06 -11.30
CA ILE A 288 -16.09 2.33 -12.41
C ILE A 288 -16.61 0.89 -12.37
N SER A 289 -16.53 0.19 -13.47
CA SER A 289 -16.99 -1.19 -13.54
C SER A 289 -16.18 -2.09 -12.61
N PHE A 290 -16.83 -2.63 -11.58
CA PHE A 290 -16.28 -3.66 -10.69
C PHE A 290 -15.68 -4.84 -11.47
N LEU A 291 -16.31 -5.25 -12.59
CA LEU A 291 -15.80 -6.31 -13.44
C LEU A 291 -14.40 -6.01 -14.00
N ARG A 292 -14.12 -4.76 -14.39
CA ARG A 292 -12.80 -4.36 -14.87
C ARG A 292 -11.72 -4.54 -13.80
N ALA A 293 -12.04 -4.17 -12.57
CA ALA A 293 -11.13 -4.36 -11.43
C ALA A 293 -10.87 -5.86 -11.17
N VAL A 294 -11.91 -6.68 -11.21
CA VAL A 294 -11.81 -8.15 -11.06
C VAL A 294 -10.91 -8.73 -12.15
N ILE A 295 -11.16 -8.41 -13.42
CA ILE A 295 -10.34 -8.90 -14.55
C ILE A 295 -8.88 -8.51 -14.36
N LEU A 296 -8.60 -7.26 -14.00
CA LEU A 296 -7.23 -6.78 -13.81
C LEU A 296 -6.51 -7.51 -12.67
N VAL A 297 -7.17 -7.70 -11.52
CA VAL A 297 -6.57 -8.40 -10.37
C VAL A 297 -6.31 -9.86 -10.71
N TYR A 298 -7.30 -10.55 -11.28
CA TYR A 298 -7.15 -11.97 -11.60
C TYR A 298 -6.15 -12.21 -12.73
N SER A 299 -6.00 -11.31 -13.69
CA SER A 299 -4.95 -11.41 -14.71
C SER A 299 -3.52 -11.20 -14.16
N THR A 300 -3.39 -10.70 -12.94
CA THR A 300 -2.09 -10.42 -12.30
C THR A 300 -1.48 -11.64 -11.58
N TRP A 301 -2.18 -12.78 -11.52
CA TRP A 301 -1.70 -13.96 -10.79
C TRP A 301 -0.28 -14.44 -11.18
N PRO A 302 0.17 -14.41 -12.46
CA PRO A 302 1.52 -14.84 -12.81
C PRO A 302 2.59 -13.94 -12.16
N THR A 303 2.32 -12.64 -12.13
CA THR A 303 3.18 -11.63 -11.49
C THR A 303 3.32 -11.89 -9.99
N TYR A 304 2.22 -12.20 -9.30
CA TYR A 304 2.25 -12.53 -7.87
C TYR A 304 2.95 -13.86 -7.59
N THR A 305 2.79 -14.85 -8.48
CA THR A 305 3.49 -16.14 -8.38
C THR A 305 5.00 -15.95 -8.51
N LEU A 306 5.43 -15.16 -9.50
CA LEU A 306 6.86 -14.85 -9.69
C LEU A 306 7.42 -14.09 -8.48
N ALA A 307 6.72 -13.11 -7.98
CA ALA A 307 7.11 -12.35 -6.80
C ALA A 307 7.28 -13.24 -5.56
N TRP A 308 6.34 -14.17 -5.34
CA TRP A 308 6.39 -15.16 -4.27
C TRP A 308 7.60 -16.08 -4.40
N PHE A 309 7.83 -16.63 -5.60
CA PHE A 309 8.96 -17.52 -5.86
C PHE A 309 10.31 -16.83 -5.62
N MET A 310 10.46 -15.58 -6.13
CA MET A 310 11.68 -14.81 -5.92
C MET A 310 11.90 -14.42 -4.44
N ALA A 311 10.83 -14.14 -3.69
CA ALA A 311 10.94 -13.91 -2.25
C ALA A 311 11.40 -15.17 -1.49
N LEU A 312 10.87 -16.34 -1.83
CA LEU A 312 11.26 -17.61 -1.22
C LEU A 312 12.72 -17.99 -1.51
N THR A 313 13.13 -17.84 -2.76
CA THR A 313 14.48 -18.22 -3.23
C THR A 313 15.53 -17.14 -2.96
N ARG A 314 15.11 -15.98 -2.44
CA ARG A 314 15.97 -14.80 -2.21
C ARG A 314 16.77 -14.37 -3.45
N ILE A 315 16.22 -14.61 -4.64
CA ILE A 315 16.78 -14.11 -5.89
C ILE A 315 16.60 -12.59 -5.92
N PRO A 316 17.67 -11.79 -6.19
CA PRO A 316 17.62 -10.33 -6.16
C PRO A 316 16.70 -9.72 -7.25
#